data_381158d23c490e59f0e8cdeec4eccf11
#
_entry.id   381158d23c490e59f0e8cdeec4eccf11
#
_cell.length_a   1.000
_cell.length_b   1.000
_cell.length_c   1.000
_cell.angle_alpha   90.00
_cell.angle_beta   90.00
_cell.angle_gamma   90.00
#
_symmetry.space_group_name_H-M   'P 1'
#
loop_
_entity.id
_entity.type
_entity.pdbx_description
1 polymer ?
#
loop_
_entity_poly.entity_id
_entity_poly.type
_entity_poly.pdbx_seq_one_letter_code
_entity_poly.pdbx_strand_id
1 'polypeptide(L)'
;MSHRENPHISSRDSEEVPVSATVLPAKVLTVSDGVMSGTRDDKSGEALVASLVAHGFEVVERRAVADGIENVSECLVAMTKDFAGVVITTGGTGFTERDLTPEGTLQVLEREAPGIAEAMRLTNPLGRLSRGVAGIVGRCIILNTPGSTAGCVECFEAVADVIPHALRLLHGERLH
;
A
#
# COMPACT_ATOMS: atom_id res chain seq x y z
N MET A 1 17.81 35.61 64.32
CA MET A 1 16.76 34.83 63.65
C MET A 1 16.79 35.25 62.21
N SER A 2 17.34 34.41 61.37
CA SER A 2 17.52 34.68 59.93
C SER A 2 16.74 33.65 59.15
N HIS A 3 15.67 34.08 58.50
CA HIS A 3 14.92 33.24 57.55
C HIS A 3 15.63 33.31 56.20
N ARG A 4 16.10 32.17 55.73
CA ARG A 4 16.59 31.99 54.36
C ARG A 4 15.40 31.56 53.52
N GLU A 5 15.01 32.38 52.58
CA GLU A 5 14.06 32.05 51.50
C GLU A 5 14.74 31.16 50.46
N ASN A 6 14.07 30.10 50.08
CA ASN A 6 14.50 29.16 49.08
C ASN A 6 13.98 29.62 47.71
N PRO A 7 14.78 29.74 46.65
CA PRO A 7 14.25 30.14 45.35
C PRO A 7 13.56 28.97 44.67
N HIS A 8 12.33 29.23 44.24
CA HIS A 8 11.54 28.35 43.38
C HIS A 8 12.29 27.99 42.10
N ILE A 9 12.51 26.70 41.92
CA ILE A 9 12.97 26.15 40.64
C ILE A 9 11.75 26.09 39.71
N SER A 10 11.77 26.99 38.72
CA SER A 10 10.81 27.00 37.63
C SER A 10 10.95 25.71 36.81
N SER A 11 9.92 24.91 36.79
CA SER A 11 9.77 23.78 35.88
C SER A 11 9.76 24.31 34.44
N ARG A 12 10.80 23.96 33.68
CA ARG A 12 10.81 24.16 32.24
C ARG A 12 9.81 23.15 31.64
N ASP A 13 8.70 23.68 31.18
CA ASP A 13 7.82 22.97 30.29
C ASP A 13 8.62 22.62 29.02
N SER A 14 9.00 21.36 28.90
CA SER A 14 9.52 20.83 27.66
C SER A 14 8.34 20.77 26.68
N GLU A 15 8.24 21.77 25.81
CA GLU A 15 7.38 21.73 24.64
C GLU A 15 7.80 20.49 23.83
N GLU A 16 6.97 19.44 23.90
CA GLU A 16 7.04 18.33 22.96
C GLU A 16 6.75 18.89 21.56
N VAL A 17 7.81 19.04 20.78
CA VAL A 17 7.69 19.33 19.34
C VAL A 17 6.90 18.18 18.74
N PRO A 18 5.73 18.41 18.13
CA PRO A 18 4.96 17.34 17.52
C PRO A 18 5.83 16.70 16.44
N VAL A 19 6.13 15.42 16.59
CA VAL A 19 6.80 14.62 15.56
C VAL A 19 5.90 14.70 14.33
N SER A 20 6.34 15.45 13.33
CA SER A 20 5.66 15.53 12.03
C SER A 20 5.43 14.11 11.56
N ALA A 21 4.17 13.69 11.48
CA ALA A 21 3.82 12.38 10.97
C ALA A 21 4.37 12.29 9.53
N THR A 22 5.40 11.46 9.33
CA THR A 22 6.01 11.28 8.02
C THR A 22 4.96 10.68 7.11
N VAL A 23 4.52 11.45 6.11
CA VAL A 23 3.54 11.00 5.13
C VAL A 23 4.17 9.88 4.31
N LEU A 24 3.51 8.74 4.23
CA LEU A 24 4.02 7.55 3.53
C LEU A 24 3.62 7.60 2.06
N PRO A 25 4.56 7.47 1.12
CA PRO A 25 4.25 7.51 -0.30
C PRO A 25 3.60 6.21 -0.77
N ALA A 26 2.63 6.35 -1.67
CA ALA A 26 1.92 5.25 -2.29
C ALA A 26 1.83 5.45 -3.81
N LYS A 27 1.74 4.34 -4.53
CA LYS A 27 1.48 4.30 -5.97
C LYS A 27 0.34 3.34 -6.27
N VAL A 28 -0.44 3.63 -7.30
CA VAL A 28 -1.59 2.81 -7.73
C VAL A 28 -1.39 2.36 -9.17
N LEU A 29 -1.53 1.07 -9.41
CA LEU A 29 -1.50 0.44 -10.73
C LEU A 29 -2.85 -0.21 -11.03
N THR A 30 -3.55 0.28 -12.04
CA THR A 30 -4.75 -0.36 -12.56
C THR A 30 -4.38 -1.32 -13.68
N VAL A 31 -4.78 -2.59 -13.54
CA VAL A 31 -4.58 -3.63 -14.55
C VAL A 31 -5.93 -3.95 -15.18
N SER A 32 -6.15 -3.52 -16.42
CA SER A 32 -7.42 -3.69 -17.12
C SER A 32 -7.31 -3.40 -18.60
N ASP A 33 -7.63 -4.40 -19.42
CA ASP A 33 -7.80 -4.22 -20.87
C ASP A 33 -8.86 -3.16 -21.20
N GLY A 34 -9.97 -3.14 -20.43
CA GLY A 34 -11.06 -2.19 -20.65
C GLY A 34 -10.70 -0.75 -20.36
N VAL A 35 -9.88 -0.49 -19.31
CA VAL A 35 -9.37 0.85 -19.01
C VAL A 35 -8.40 1.30 -20.12
N MET A 36 -7.49 0.42 -20.52
CA MET A 36 -6.49 0.73 -21.56
C MET A 36 -7.10 0.99 -22.93
N SER A 37 -8.18 0.30 -23.28
CA SER A 37 -8.92 0.52 -24.54
C SER A 37 -9.90 1.71 -24.48
N GLY A 38 -10.08 2.31 -23.31
CA GLY A 38 -11.05 3.39 -23.11
C GLY A 38 -12.52 2.96 -23.09
N THR A 39 -12.78 1.66 -23.00
CA THR A 39 -14.17 1.11 -22.94
C THR A 39 -14.71 1.06 -21.50
N ARG A 40 -13.87 1.30 -20.50
CA ARG A 40 -14.22 1.33 -19.08
C ARG A 40 -13.49 2.45 -18.36
N ASP A 41 -14.19 3.14 -17.47
CA ASP A 41 -13.59 4.12 -16.54
C ASP A 41 -12.80 3.39 -15.44
N ASP A 42 -11.70 4.02 -14.99
CA ASP A 42 -10.86 3.48 -13.91
C ASP A 42 -11.41 3.84 -12.52
N LYS A 43 -12.61 3.35 -12.21
CA LYS A 43 -13.29 3.62 -10.93
C LYS A 43 -12.58 2.98 -9.73
N SER A 44 -11.99 1.80 -9.91
CA SER A 44 -11.26 1.11 -8.82
C SER A 44 -9.97 1.83 -8.47
N GLY A 45 -9.22 2.30 -9.46
CA GLY A 45 -8.02 3.12 -9.23
C GLY A 45 -8.34 4.43 -8.53
N GLU A 46 -9.43 5.11 -8.91
CA GLU A 46 -9.90 6.33 -8.23
C GLU A 46 -10.29 6.06 -6.77
N ALA A 47 -11.02 4.97 -6.52
CA ALA A 47 -11.44 4.60 -5.17
C ALA A 47 -10.25 4.25 -4.26
N LEU A 48 -9.24 3.54 -4.79
CA LEU A 48 -8.01 3.25 -4.05
C LEU A 48 -7.24 4.53 -3.71
N VAL A 49 -7.12 5.48 -4.64
CA VAL A 49 -6.48 6.78 -4.38
C VAL A 49 -7.19 7.49 -3.23
N ALA A 50 -8.52 7.56 -3.27
CA ALA A 50 -9.31 8.20 -2.22
C ALA A 50 -9.13 7.50 -0.86
N SER A 51 -9.13 6.17 -0.82
CA SER A 51 -8.93 5.39 0.41
C SER A 51 -7.51 5.57 0.97
N LEU A 52 -6.48 5.55 0.12
CA LEU A 52 -5.09 5.78 0.52
C LEU A 52 -4.93 7.17 1.17
N VAL A 53 -5.45 8.21 0.54
CA VAL A 53 -5.41 9.57 1.08
C VAL A 53 -6.15 9.66 2.42
N ALA A 54 -7.31 9.03 2.56
CA ALA A 54 -8.06 8.97 3.80
C ALA A 54 -7.29 8.28 4.95
N HIS A 55 -6.37 7.35 4.62
CA HIS A 55 -5.51 6.66 5.58
C HIS A 55 -4.13 7.31 5.74
N GLY A 56 -3.95 8.55 5.27
CA GLY A 56 -2.74 9.34 5.48
C GLY A 56 -1.57 9.02 4.55
N PHE A 57 -1.81 8.33 3.44
CA PHE A 57 -0.81 8.12 2.40
C PHE A 57 -0.83 9.26 1.38
N GLU A 58 0.32 9.54 0.78
CA GLU A 58 0.45 10.42 -0.37
C GLU A 58 0.57 9.59 -1.65
N VAL A 59 -0.41 9.71 -2.54
CA VAL A 59 -0.36 9.02 -3.83
C VAL A 59 0.48 9.84 -4.81
N VAL A 60 1.71 9.40 -5.04
CA VAL A 60 2.71 10.12 -5.86
C VAL A 60 2.70 9.69 -7.33
N GLU A 61 2.09 8.55 -7.65
CA GLU A 61 2.01 8.04 -9.02
C GLU A 61 0.78 7.15 -9.20
N ARG A 62 0.16 7.27 -10.37
CA ARG A 62 -0.93 6.40 -10.82
C ARG A 62 -0.69 5.98 -12.25
N ARG A 63 -0.77 4.68 -12.54
CA ARG A 63 -0.63 4.11 -13.88
C ARG A 63 -1.76 3.14 -14.20
N ALA A 64 -1.94 2.87 -15.48
CA ALA A 64 -2.78 1.78 -15.96
C ALA A 64 -2.02 0.99 -17.01
N VAL A 65 -2.22 -0.33 -17.03
CA VAL A 65 -1.68 -1.26 -18.04
C VAL A 65 -2.75 -2.27 -18.45
N ALA A 66 -2.58 -2.85 -19.62
CA ALA A 66 -3.41 -3.99 -20.07
C ALA A 66 -3.11 -5.23 -19.20
N ASP A 67 -4.05 -6.17 -19.17
CA ASP A 67 -3.84 -7.46 -18.55
C ASP A 67 -2.69 -8.21 -19.25
N GLY A 68 -1.98 -9.06 -18.49
CA GLY A 68 -0.86 -9.87 -18.98
C GLY A 68 0.35 -9.81 -18.05
N ILE A 69 1.13 -10.89 -18.03
CA ILE A 69 2.28 -11.04 -17.11
C ILE A 69 3.32 -9.96 -17.36
N GLU A 70 3.74 -9.79 -18.62
CA GLU A 70 4.79 -8.83 -19.02
C GLU A 70 4.38 -7.39 -18.72
N ASN A 71 3.13 -7.02 -19.08
CA ASN A 71 2.61 -5.67 -18.82
C ASN A 71 2.66 -5.31 -17.33
N VAL A 72 2.26 -6.26 -16.47
CA VAL A 72 2.26 -6.08 -15.01
C VAL A 72 3.69 -6.04 -14.48
N SER A 73 4.52 -7.03 -14.82
CA SER A 73 5.89 -7.13 -14.29
C SER A 73 6.75 -5.95 -14.70
N GLU A 74 6.76 -5.55 -15.96
CA GLU A 74 7.53 -4.40 -16.44
C GLU A 74 7.10 -3.10 -15.77
N CYS A 75 5.79 -2.90 -15.62
CA CYS A 75 5.28 -1.71 -14.95
C CYS A 75 5.63 -1.70 -13.46
N LEU A 76 5.52 -2.83 -12.76
CA LEU A 76 5.90 -2.93 -11.35
C LEU A 76 7.39 -2.70 -11.13
N VAL A 77 8.27 -3.24 -12.01
CA VAL A 77 9.72 -2.96 -11.97
C VAL A 77 9.97 -1.45 -12.07
N ALA A 78 9.30 -0.78 -13.02
CA ALA A 78 9.45 0.67 -13.18
C ALA A 78 8.92 1.46 -11.98
N MET A 79 7.79 1.05 -11.40
CA MET A 79 7.17 1.74 -10.26
C MET A 79 7.90 1.53 -8.94
N THR A 80 8.61 0.42 -8.76
CA THR A 80 9.37 0.10 -7.54
C THR A 80 10.82 0.57 -7.57
N LYS A 81 11.34 0.91 -8.75
CA LYS A 81 12.69 1.41 -8.90
C LYS A 81 12.90 2.71 -8.11
N ASP A 82 13.90 2.72 -7.25
CA ASP A 82 14.26 3.88 -6.39
C ASP A 82 13.08 4.44 -5.57
N PHE A 83 12.10 3.59 -5.27
CA PHE A 83 10.91 3.94 -4.51
C PHE A 83 10.88 3.24 -3.15
N ALA A 84 10.44 3.95 -2.12
CA ALA A 84 10.28 3.43 -0.76
C ALA A 84 8.86 3.76 -0.28
N GLY A 85 7.96 2.79 -0.36
CA GLY A 85 6.55 2.99 -0.06
C GLY A 85 5.69 1.77 -0.40
N VAL A 86 4.40 1.98 -0.62
CA VAL A 86 3.47 0.93 -1.02
C VAL A 86 3.03 1.09 -2.46
N VAL A 87 3.01 0.01 -3.23
CA VAL A 87 2.42 -0.07 -4.56
C VAL A 87 1.21 -0.99 -4.49
N ILE A 88 0.03 -0.47 -4.84
CA ILE A 88 -1.20 -1.26 -4.83
C ILE A 88 -1.68 -1.43 -6.26
N THR A 89 -1.91 -2.68 -6.66
CA THR A 89 -2.54 -2.99 -7.94
C THR A 89 -4.03 -3.23 -7.74
N THR A 90 -4.85 -2.87 -8.72
CA THR A 90 -6.27 -3.25 -8.80
C THR A 90 -6.56 -3.89 -10.14
N GLY A 91 -7.23 -5.04 -10.10
CA GLY A 91 -7.61 -5.83 -11.28
C GLY A 91 -6.71 -7.02 -11.56
N GLY A 92 -7.19 -7.90 -12.41
CA GLY A 92 -6.46 -9.08 -12.90
C GLY A 92 -6.13 -10.14 -11.85
N THR A 93 -6.93 -10.26 -10.77
CA THR A 93 -6.67 -11.23 -9.68
C THR A 93 -7.65 -12.41 -9.66
N GLY A 94 -8.55 -12.51 -10.59
CA GLY A 94 -9.61 -13.52 -10.64
C GLY A 94 -9.18 -14.82 -11.34
N PHE A 95 -10.18 -15.50 -11.95
CA PHE A 95 -10.03 -16.84 -12.52
C PHE A 95 -10.12 -16.87 -14.05
N THR A 96 -10.22 -15.71 -14.71
CA THR A 96 -10.21 -15.70 -16.17
C THR A 96 -8.78 -15.88 -16.69
N GLU A 97 -8.64 -16.27 -17.94
CA GLU A 97 -7.33 -16.45 -18.59
C GLU A 97 -6.51 -15.15 -18.68
N ARG A 98 -7.19 -14.01 -18.61
CA ARG A 98 -6.55 -12.69 -18.63
C ARG A 98 -6.13 -12.19 -17.26
N ASP A 99 -6.63 -12.79 -16.18
CA ASP A 99 -6.31 -12.42 -14.80
C ASP A 99 -4.92 -12.95 -14.41
N LEU A 100 -3.87 -12.25 -14.80
CA LEU A 100 -2.47 -12.64 -14.63
C LEU A 100 -1.65 -11.67 -13.78
N THR A 101 -2.33 -10.78 -13.03
CA THR A 101 -1.67 -9.84 -12.11
C THR A 101 -0.84 -10.55 -11.04
N PRO A 102 -1.30 -11.64 -10.40
CA PRO A 102 -0.48 -12.36 -9.43
C PRO A 102 0.81 -12.92 -10.04
N GLU A 103 0.72 -13.51 -11.23
CA GLU A 103 1.86 -14.09 -11.94
C GLU A 103 2.89 -13.02 -12.31
N GLY A 104 2.44 -11.88 -12.84
CA GLY A 104 3.32 -10.73 -13.14
C GLY A 104 3.96 -10.14 -11.90
N THR A 105 3.22 -10.09 -10.79
CA THR A 105 3.73 -9.60 -9.50
C THR A 105 4.79 -10.54 -8.91
N LEU A 106 4.55 -11.86 -8.95
CA LEU A 106 5.49 -12.87 -8.46
C LEU A 106 6.84 -12.83 -9.18
N GLN A 107 6.89 -12.42 -10.46
CA GLN A 107 8.17 -12.21 -11.18
C GLN A 107 9.01 -11.08 -10.61
N VAL A 108 8.41 -10.14 -9.89
CA VAL A 108 9.06 -8.95 -9.36
C VAL A 108 9.39 -9.10 -7.87
N LEU A 109 8.58 -9.84 -7.12
CA LEU A 109 8.74 -9.98 -5.68
C LEU A 109 10.05 -10.68 -5.31
N GLU A 110 10.79 -10.10 -4.37
CA GLU A 110 11.96 -10.72 -3.73
C GLU A 110 11.55 -11.64 -2.58
N ARG A 111 10.49 -11.27 -1.87
CA ARG A 111 9.94 -12.02 -0.74
C ARG A 111 8.41 -11.88 -0.71
N GLU A 112 7.71 -12.98 -0.49
CA GLU A 112 6.26 -12.96 -0.32
C GLU A 112 5.86 -12.59 1.12
N ALA A 113 4.68 -11.96 1.26
CA ALA A 113 4.05 -11.64 2.53
C ALA A 113 2.65 -12.29 2.59
N PRO A 114 2.55 -13.62 2.72
CA PRO A 114 1.29 -14.35 2.58
C PRO A 114 0.25 -13.96 3.63
N GLY A 115 0.67 -13.58 4.84
CA GLY A 115 -0.25 -13.12 5.89
C GLY A 115 -1.02 -11.86 5.51
N ILE A 116 -0.39 -10.94 4.76
CA ILE A 116 -1.06 -9.74 4.25
C ILE A 116 -2.12 -10.13 3.19
N ALA A 117 -1.74 -10.96 2.23
CA ALA A 117 -2.66 -11.45 1.21
C ALA A 117 -3.83 -12.25 1.80
N GLU A 118 -3.60 -13.03 2.85
CA GLU A 118 -4.63 -13.75 3.58
C GLU A 118 -5.61 -12.79 4.28
N ALA A 119 -5.11 -11.78 4.99
CA ALA A 119 -5.95 -10.77 5.64
C ALA A 119 -6.86 -10.05 4.63
N MET A 120 -6.34 -9.68 3.46
CA MET A 120 -7.11 -9.07 2.39
C MET A 120 -8.23 -9.99 1.88
N ARG A 121 -7.98 -11.30 1.74
CA ARG A 121 -9.00 -12.28 1.27
C ARG A 121 -10.11 -12.56 2.27
N LEU A 122 -9.88 -12.34 3.54
CA LEU A 122 -10.85 -12.62 4.60
C LEU A 122 -11.94 -11.54 4.76
N THR A 123 -11.79 -10.40 4.14
CA THR A 123 -12.73 -9.26 4.27
C THR A 123 -14.10 -9.53 3.64
N ASN A 124 -14.16 -10.38 2.62
CA ASN A 124 -15.37 -10.65 1.85
C ASN A 124 -15.43 -12.14 1.49
N PRO A 125 -16.61 -12.80 1.53
CA PRO A 125 -16.75 -14.20 1.10
C PRO A 125 -16.21 -14.48 -0.30
N LEU A 126 -16.35 -13.55 -1.26
CA LEU A 126 -15.79 -13.65 -2.61
C LEU A 126 -14.27 -13.45 -2.66
N GLY A 127 -13.65 -12.97 -1.58
CA GLY A 127 -12.21 -12.84 -1.46
C GLY A 127 -11.46 -14.16 -1.66
N ARG A 128 -12.11 -15.30 -1.38
CA ARG A 128 -11.56 -16.65 -1.63
C ARG A 128 -11.29 -16.92 -3.12
N LEU A 129 -11.91 -16.17 -4.01
CA LEU A 129 -11.67 -16.24 -5.46
C LEU A 129 -10.54 -15.31 -5.92
N SER A 130 -10.00 -14.47 -5.02
CA SER A 130 -8.83 -13.66 -5.34
C SER A 130 -7.56 -14.50 -5.24
N ARG A 131 -6.77 -14.51 -6.31
CA ARG A 131 -5.44 -15.11 -6.35
C ARG A 131 -4.33 -14.08 -6.09
N GLY A 132 -4.73 -12.86 -5.69
CA GLY A 132 -3.82 -11.76 -5.40
C GLY A 132 -2.77 -12.13 -4.36
N VAL A 133 -1.55 -11.61 -4.56
CA VAL A 133 -0.40 -11.80 -3.70
C VAL A 133 0.02 -10.48 -3.04
N ALA A 134 0.83 -10.57 -2.02
CA ALA A 134 1.49 -9.44 -1.40
C ALA A 134 2.95 -9.79 -1.13
N GLY A 135 3.83 -8.79 -1.16
CA GLY A 135 5.25 -9.05 -0.91
C GLY A 135 6.11 -7.80 -0.97
N ILE A 136 7.40 -8.01 -0.99
CA ILE A 136 8.43 -7.01 -0.81
C ILE A 136 9.35 -7.00 -2.02
N VAL A 137 9.69 -5.79 -2.49
CA VAL A 137 10.74 -5.51 -3.48
C VAL A 137 11.57 -4.34 -2.95
N GLY A 138 12.82 -4.56 -2.60
CA GLY A 138 13.67 -3.54 -2.02
C GLY A 138 13.04 -2.92 -0.77
N ARG A 139 12.67 -1.64 -0.86
CA ARG A 139 12.01 -0.88 0.20
C ARG A 139 10.51 -0.64 -0.05
N CYS A 140 9.93 -1.39 -0.98
CA CYS A 140 8.52 -1.32 -1.33
C CYS A 140 7.75 -2.53 -0.83
N ILE A 141 6.48 -2.30 -0.52
CA ILE A 141 5.48 -3.36 -0.37
C ILE A 141 4.57 -3.32 -1.59
N ILE A 142 4.31 -4.45 -2.21
CA ILE A 142 3.33 -4.59 -3.29
C ILE A 142 2.12 -5.34 -2.76
N LEU A 143 0.91 -4.84 -3.05
CA LEU A 143 -0.37 -5.46 -2.71
C LEU A 143 -1.19 -5.64 -3.98
N ASN A 144 -1.68 -6.86 -4.26
CA ASN A 144 -2.66 -7.07 -5.32
C ASN A 144 -4.08 -7.03 -4.74
N THR A 145 -4.93 -6.17 -5.29
CA THR A 145 -6.35 -6.10 -4.93
C THR A 145 -7.25 -6.42 -6.14
N PRO A 146 -8.49 -6.85 -5.92
CA PRO A 146 -9.41 -7.15 -7.02
C PRO A 146 -9.80 -5.90 -7.81
N GLY A 147 -10.35 -6.11 -9.02
CA GLY A 147 -10.77 -5.03 -9.92
C GLY A 147 -12.11 -4.36 -9.56
N SER A 148 -12.88 -4.90 -8.62
CA SER A 148 -14.11 -4.25 -8.19
C SER A 148 -13.83 -3.05 -7.29
N THR A 149 -14.59 -1.98 -7.46
CA THR A 149 -14.41 -0.72 -6.71
C THR A 149 -14.52 -0.92 -5.20
N ALA A 150 -15.49 -1.70 -4.73
CA ALA A 150 -15.63 -2.00 -3.31
C ALA A 150 -14.54 -2.96 -2.83
N GLY A 151 -14.28 -4.04 -3.59
CA GLY A 151 -13.33 -5.08 -3.18
C GLY A 151 -11.89 -4.58 -3.06
N CYS A 152 -11.44 -3.68 -3.93
CA CYS A 152 -10.08 -3.14 -3.83
C CYS A 152 -9.91 -2.28 -2.59
N VAL A 153 -10.91 -1.48 -2.23
CA VAL A 153 -10.90 -0.65 -1.02
C VAL A 153 -10.96 -1.51 0.24
N GLU A 154 -11.90 -2.47 0.31
CA GLU A 154 -12.01 -3.40 1.45
C GLU A 154 -10.71 -4.17 1.69
N CYS A 155 -10.04 -4.64 0.63
CA CYS A 155 -8.76 -5.33 0.74
C CYS A 155 -7.66 -4.43 1.31
N PHE A 156 -7.55 -3.18 0.82
CA PHE A 156 -6.57 -2.25 1.36
C PHE A 156 -6.87 -1.89 2.82
N GLU A 157 -8.12 -1.57 3.14
CA GLU A 157 -8.52 -1.19 4.50
C GLU A 157 -8.27 -2.29 5.53
N ALA A 158 -8.34 -3.56 5.12
CA ALA A 158 -8.02 -4.70 5.99
C ALA A 158 -6.58 -4.73 6.49
N VAL A 159 -5.67 -4.04 5.82
CA VAL A 159 -4.23 -4.05 6.11
C VAL A 159 -3.64 -2.64 6.30
N ALA A 160 -4.46 -1.61 6.13
CA ALA A 160 -4.01 -0.21 6.19
C ALA A 160 -3.34 0.16 7.52
N ASP A 161 -3.74 -0.47 8.61
CA ASP A 161 -3.18 -0.26 9.96
C ASP A 161 -1.77 -0.84 10.12
N VAL A 162 -1.44 -1.93 9.44
CA VAL A 162 -0.13 -2.60 9.56
C VAL A 162 0.89 -2.15 8.52
N ILE A 163 0.47 -1.60 7.38
CA ILE A 163 1.38 -1.15 6.31
C ILE A 163 2.37 -0.09 6.77
N PRO A 164 1.98 0.95 7.53
CA PRO A 164 2.94 1.93 8.04
C PRO A 164 4.04 1.31 8.91
N HIS A 165 3.68 0.34 9.75
CA HIS A 165 4.65 -0.39 10.58
C HIS A 165 5.60 -1.21 9.71
N ALA A 166 5.08 -1.96 8.74
CA ALA A 166 5.87 -2.76 7.82
C ALA A 166 6.87 -1.91 7.01
N LEU A 167 6.44 -0.73 6.53
CA LEU A 167 7.32 0.21 5.82
C LEU A 167 8.45 0.72 6.72
N ARG A 168 8.18 1.08 7.99
CA ARG A 168 9.23 1.48 8.93
C ARG A 168 10.27 0.38 9.13
N LEU A 169 9.85 -0.88 9.27
CA LEU A 169 10.78 -2.02 9.36
C LEU A 169 11.65 -2.15 8.10
N LEU A 170 11.06 -2.00 6.91
CA LEU A 170 11.80 -2.03 5.64
C LEU A 170 12.79 -0.87 5.50
N HIS A 171 12.50 0.27 6.13
CA HIS A 171 13.37 1.45 6.13
C HIS A 171 14.47 1.39 7.20
N GLY A 172 14.56 0.30 7.96
CA GLY A 172 15.62 0.04 8.92
C GLY A 172 15.34 0.57 10.32
N GLU A 173 14.13 1.01 10.62
CA GLU A 173 13.75 1.36 11.98
C GLU A 173 13.68 0.10 12.85
N ARG A 174 14.48 0.07 13.92
CA ARG A 174 14.41 -0.99 14.94
C ARG A 174 13.36 -0.59 15.97
N LEU A 175 12.13 -1.10 15.76
CA LEU A 175 11.05 -0.95 16.74
C LEU A 175 11.20 -2.06 17.78
N HIS A 176 11.67 -1.70 18.95
CA HIS A 176 11.75 -2.56 20.13
C HIS A 176 10.56 -2.28 21.07
#